data_670827a90fec7a059344f99b2072a766
#
_entry.id   670827a90fec7a059344f99b2072a766
#
_cell.length_a   1.000
_cell.length_b   1.000
_cell.length_c   1.000
_cell.angle_alpha   90.00
_cell.angle_beta   90.00
_cell.angle_gamma   90.00
#
_symmetry.space_group_name_H-M   'P 1'
#
loop_
_entity.id
_entity.type
_entity.pdbx_description
1 polymer ?
#
loop_
_entity_poly.entity_id
_entity_poly.type
_entity_poly.pdbx_seq_one_letter_code
_entity_poly.pdbx_strand_id
1 'polypeptide(L)'
;LVACVLLLGCTKQTPPNASDTSSVIVQPNAKSVGASNAAPQGMQASPLELTNIMRSFVARGVIREMPAGGQSVVVRHEEIAGFMPKMTMEFSVHDTNELRGLLAGDTITFRIRANETESWIEGIQRAGTNSPAPDTEVNPSSSSLLHIAQLKPGDVMPDAELLAEDGRKLRLSEFEGRALAFTFLFTRCPLPDFCPRMNQHFNRARNLLLQRPGAPTNWQFLSISFDPEFDQPSVLARYASSYRGQNPDRWLFAVAPAEVMASMTPLLDFRFANEGGSFAHNLRTVVLDPQRRIHRQFDGNKWNAEQLADAITEAAQAGSR
;
A
#
# COMPACT_ATOMS: atom_id res chain seq x y z
N LEU A 1 -43.57 47.51 27.64
CA LEU A 1 -43.40 48.91 27.24
C LEU A 1 -42.34 48.99 26.15
N VAL A 2 -42.84 49.44 24.97
CA VAL A 2 -42.25 50.15 23.83
C VAL A 2 -41.44 49.25 22.86
N ALA A 3 -42.13 49.02 21.74
CA ALA A 3 -41.62 48.65 20.43
C ALA A 3 -40.82 49.80 19.79
N CYS A 4 -39.87 49.48 18.97
CA CYS A 4 -39.52 50.30 17.82
C CYS A 4 -39.04 49.41 16.66
N VAL A 5 -39.86 49.38 15.61
CA VAL A 5 -39.63 48.89 14.27
C VAL A 5 -38.96 50.01 13.49
N LEU A 6 -37.91 49.73 12.72
CA LEU A 6 -37.56 50.55 11.57
C LEU A 6 -37.05 49.65 10.42
N LEU A 7 -37.81 49.66 9.36
CA LEU A 7 -37.58 49.17 8.01
C LEU A 7 -36.74 50.20 7.20
N LEU A 8 -36.29 49.73 6.04
CA LEU A 8 -35.68 50.40 4.85
C LEU A 8 -34.18 50.12 4.72
N GLY A 9 -33.66 49.73 3.57
CA GLY A 9 -34.19 49.65 2.22
C GLY A 9 -33.15 49.03 1.29
N CYS A 10 -33.65 48.35 0.28
CA CYS A 10 -32.89 47.81 -0.87
C CYS A 10 -32.23 48.93 -1.69
N THR A 11 -30.98 48.70 -2.14
CA THR A 11 -30.53 49.28 -3.41
C THR A 11 -29.74 48.24 -4.18
N LYS A 12 -30.32 47.87 -5.34
CA LYS A 12 -29.67 47.19 -6.45
C LYS A 12 -28.68 48.16 -7.12
N GLN A 13 -27.47 47.74 -7.36
CA GLN A 13 -26.59 48.38 -8.33
C GLN A 13 -26.22 47.38 -9.42
N THR A 14 -26.64 47.75 -10.64
CA THR A 14 -26.31 47.16 -11.92
C THR A 14 -24.94 47.65 -12.39
N PRO A 15 -24.13 46.86 -13.12
CA PRO A 15 -22.87 47.32 -13.70
C PRO A 15 -23.12 48.05 -15.05
N PRO A 16 -22.24 48.99 -15.44
CA PRO A 16 -22.34 49.66 -16.73
C PRO A 16 -21.73 48.84 -17.87
N ASN A 17 -22.36 49.05 -18.98
CA ASN A 17 -22.14 48.47 -20.29
C ASN A 17 -21.02 49.22 -21.06
N ALA A 18 -20.30 48.45 -21.82
CA ALA A 18 -19.73 48.59 -23.16
C ALA A 18 -19.13 49.88 -23.70
N SER A 19 -18.17 49.71 -24.53
CA SER A 19 -18.22 50.16 -25.94
C SER A 19 -17.00 49.67 -26.70
N ASP A 20 -17.27 48.95 -27.74
CA ASP A 20 -16.83 49.11 -29.14
C ASP A 20 -15.44 49.68 -29.41
N THR A 21 -14.62 48.83 -30.05
CA THR A 21 -13.81 49.31 -31.20
C THR A 21 -13.66 48.20 -32.22
N SER A 22 -14.28 48.44 -33.35
CA SER A 22 -14.05 47.75 -34.63
C SER A 22 -12.60 47.95 -35.12
N SER A 23 -12.03 46.96 -35.72
CA SER A 23 -11.38 47.14 -37.03
C SER A 23 -10.71 45.88 -37.55
N VAL A 24 -11.07 45.63 -38.75
CA VAL A 24 -10.32 45.23 -39.95
C VAL A 24 -10.21 43.74 -40.22
N ILE A 25 -11.08 43.34 -41.11
CA ILE A 25 -11.03 42.12 -41.94
C ILE A 25 -9.97 42.31 -43.01
N VAL A 26 -9.05 41.38 -43.11
CA VAL A 26 -8.27 41.14 -44.35
C VAL A 26 -8.39 39.67 -44.69
N GLN A 27 -9.14 39.38 -45.74
CA GLN A 27 -9.09 38.09 -46.44
C GLN A 27 -8.00 38.16 -47.52
N PRO A 28 -7.34 37.02 -47.82
CA PRO A 28 -7.03 36.72 -49.20
C PRO A 28 -7.54 35.34 -49.65
N ASN A 29 -8.30 35.43 -50.68
CA ASN A 29 -8.40 34.58 -51.88
C ASN A 29 -8.20 33.07 -51.79
N ALA A 30 -9.32 32.43 -52.08
CA ALA A 30 -9.44 31.01 -52.43
C ALA A 30 -8.72 30.65 -53.74
N LYS A 31 -8.01 29.55 -53.76
CA LYS A 31 -7.85 28.68 -54.92
C LYS A 31 -8.25 27.25 -54.53
N SER A 32 -9.31 26.84 -55.17
CA SER A 32 -9.85 25.48 -55.17
C SER A 32 -8.89 24.50 -55.81
N VAL A 33 -8.54 23.43 -55.11
CA VAL A 33 -8.06 22.19 -55.69
C VAL A 33 -8.73 21.01 -55.00
N GLY A 34 -9.19 20.09 -55.78
CA GLY A 34 -10.10 18.99 -55.63
C GLY A 34 -10.14 18.20 -54.33
N ALA A 35 -11.35 17.90 -53.92
CA ALA A 35 -11.71 16.99 -52.86
C ALA A 35 -11.37 15.55 -53.26
N SER A 36 -10.59 14.88 -52.40
CA SER A 36 -10.63 13.44 -52.28
C SER A 36 -11.06 13.13 -50.83
N ASN A 37 -12.32 12.67 -50.70
CA ASN A 37 -12.87 12.17 -49.44
C ASN A 37 -12.20 10.80 -49.12
N ALA A 38 -11.22 10.84 -48.23
CA ALA A 38 -10.86 9.69 -47.44
C ALA A 38 -11.00 10.09 -45.94
N ALA A 39 -12.02 9.55 -45.28
CA ALA A 39 -12.18 9.66 -43.84
C ALA A 39 -10.90 9.09 -43.17
N PRO A 40 -10.33 9.77 -42.17
CA PRO A 40 -9.27 9.15 -41.39
C PRO A 40 -9.91 8.03 -40.58
N GLN A 41 -9.51 6.80 -40.92
CA GLN A 41 -9.76 5.64 -40.09
C GLN A 41 -9.18 5.95 -38.70
N GLY A 42 -10.03 5.86 -37.70
CA GLY A 42 -9.66 6.03 -36.31
C GLY A 42 -8.45 5.15 -35.98
N MET A 43 -7.35 5.79 -35.63
CA MET A 43 -6.30 5.16 -34.89
C MET A 43 -6.93 4.75 -33.53
N GLN A 44 -7.35 3.49 -33.47
CA GLN A 44 -7.52 2.84 -32.18
C GLN A 44 -6.13 2.89 -31.54
N ALA A 45 -5.97 3.76 -30.55
CA ALA A 45 -4.83 3.70 -29.67
C ALA A 45 -4.82 2.29 -29.07
N SER A 46 -3.88 1.48 -29.49
CA SER A 46 -3.55 0.24 -28.81
C SER A 46 -3.38 0.55 -27.34
N PRO A 47 -3.86 -0.31 -26.42
CA PRO A 47 -3.54 -0.17 -25.02
C PRO A 47 -2.03 0.01 -24.94
N LEU A 48 -1.59 1.12 -24.34
CA LEU A 48 -0.19 1.37 -24.05
C LEU A 48 0.36 0.07 -23.44
N GLU A 49 1.20 -0.62 -24.19
CA GLU A 49 2.08 -1.62 -23.61
C GLU A 49 2.82 -0.86 -22.51
N LEU A 50 2.40 -1.10 -21.27
CA LEU A 50 3.15 -0.69 -20.08
C LEU A 50 4.51 -1.30 -20.29
N THR A 51 5.45 -0.51 -20.78
CA THR A 51 6.83 -0.91 -20.94
C THR A 51 7.30 -1.25 -19.54
N ASN A 52 7.44 -2.54 -19.26
CA ASN A 52 7.93 -3.10 -18.01
C ASN A 52 9.42 -2.76 -17.88
N ILE A 53 9.70 -1.46 -17.71
CA ILE A 53 11.05 -0.91 -17.66
C ILE A 53 11.71 -1.41 -16.38
N MET A 54 12.66 -2.31 -16.57
CA MET A 54 13.49 -2.83 -15.48
C MET A 54 14.51 -1.77 -15.06
N ARG A 55 14.34 -1.21 -13.88
CA ARG A 55 15.32 -0.32 -13.24
C ARG A 55 16.38 -1.15 -12.54
N SER A 56 17.58 -0.59 -12.45
CA SER A 56 18.74 -1.26 -11.85
C SER A 56 19.49 -0.31 -10.94
N PHE A 57 19.77 -0.73 -9.70
CA PHE A 57 20.47 0.04 -8.69
C PHE A 57 21.58 -0.80 -8.07
N VAL A 58 22.77 -0.23 -7.90
CA VAL A 58 23.84 -0.86 -7.15
C VAL A 58 23.72 -0.46 -5.69
N ALA A 59 23.82 -1.45 -4.82
CA ALA A 59 23.68 -1.27 -3.38
C ALA A 59 24.81 -1.98 -2.63
N ARG A 60 25.05 -1.52 -1.40
CA ARG A 60 25.96 -2.12 -0.44
C ARG A 60 25.22 -2.26 0.88
N GLY A 61 25.49 -3.34 1.61
CA GLY A 61 24.86 -3.55 2.91
C GLY A 61 25.50 -4.70 3.69
N VAL A 62 25.00 -4.90 4.90
CA VAL A 62 25.41 -5.99 5.80
C VAL A 62 24.27 -6.97 5.94
N ILE A 63 24.56 -8.25 5.74
CA ILE A 63 23.58 -9.33 5.97
C ILE A 63 23.23 -9.36 7.46
N ARG A 64 21.94 -9.30 7.77
CA ARG A 64 21.40 -9.42 9.12
C ARG A 64 20.86 -10.80 9.41
N GLU A 65 20.18 -11.37 8.43
CA GLU A 65 19.54 -12.67 8.58
C GLU A 65 19.51 -13.42 7.24
N MET A 66 19.58 -14.72 7.30
CA MET A 66 19.41 -15.65 6.19
C MET A 66 18.17 -16.51 6.48
N PRO A 67 16.98 -16.13 5.99
CA PRO A 67 15.76 -16.88 6.25
C PRO A 67 15.84 -18.34 5.82
N ALA A 68 15.23 -19.22 6.61
CA ALA A 68 15.13 -20.63 6.27
C ALA A 68 14.39 -20.81 4.93
N GLY A 69 15.03 -21.39 3.93
CA GLY A 69 14.50 -21.53 2.57
C GLY A 69 15.41 -20.98 1.50
N GLY A 70 16.39 -20.14 1.86
CA GLY A 70 17.50 -19.74 0.99
C GLY A 70 17.10 -18.97 -0.28
N GLN A 71 15.87 -18.43 -0.34
CA GLN A 71 15.36 -17.66 -1.48
C GLN A 71 15.39 -16.15 -1.25
N SER A 72 15.77 -15.73 -0.06
CA SER A 72 15.84 -14.34 0.35
C SER A 72 16.96 -14.10 1.34
N VAL A 73 17.30 -12.85 1.54
CA VAL A 73 18.30 -12.40 2.51
C VAL A 73 17.85 -11.07 3.11
N VAL A 74 17.98 -10.94 4.43
CA VAL A 74 17.73 -9.67 5.12
C VAL A 74 19.03 -8.87 5.15
N VAL A 75 19.04 -7.69 4.56
CA VAL A 75 20.20 -6.84 4.44
C VAL A 75 19.91 -5.45 5.00
N ARG A 76 20.79 -4.94 5.87
CA ARG A 76 20.86 -3.53 6.20
C ARG A 76 21.70 -2.82 5.15
N HIS A 77 21.04 -2.22 4.17
CA HIS A 77 21.72 -1.52 3.08
C HIS A 77 21.95 -0.05 3.39
N GLU A 78 22.95 0.52 2.75
CA GLU A 78 23.20 1.95 2.73
C GLU A 78 22.12 2.66 1.89
N GLU A 79 22.10 4.00 1.92
CA GLU A 79 21.20 4.76 1.04
C GLU A 79 21.46 4.40 -0.44
N ILE A 80 20.36 4.14 -1.16
CA ILE A 80 20.38 3.88 -2.60
C ILE A 80 19.85 5.11 -3.29
N ALA A 81 20.77 5.95 -3.79
CA ALA A 81 20.44 7.25 -4.35
C ALA A 81 19.33 7.17 -5.41
N GLY A 82 18.31 8.01 -5.26
CA GLY A 82 17.16 8.07 -6.17
C GLY A 82 16.21 6.89 -6.10
N PHE A 83 16.37 6.00 -5.09
CA PHE A 83 15.49 4.85 -4.93
C PHE A 83 14.96 4.69 -3.49
N MET A 84 15.84 4.49 -2.51
CA MET A 84 15.39 4.32 -1.14
C MET A 84 16.46 4.77 -0.12
N PRO A 85 16.05 5.27 1.06
CA PRO A 85 16.97 5.61 2.14
C PRO A 85 17.62 4.34 2.73
N LYS A 86 18.65 4.52 3.57
CA LYS A 86 19.25 3.44 4.35
C LYS A 86 18.21 2.77 5.22
N MET A 87 18.09 1.44 5.11
CA MET A 87 17.15 0.64 5.91
C MET A 87 17.52 -0.84 5.93
N THR A 88 16.88 -1.59 6.81
CA THR A 88 16.96 -3.05 6.84
C THR A 88 15.72 -3.66 6.19
N MET A 89 15.93 -4.55 5.22
CA MET A 89 14.81 -5.20 4.57
C MET A 89 15.17 -6.58 4.02
N GLU A 90 14.15 -7.40 3.76
CA GLU A 90 14.30 -8.68 3.09
C GLU A 90 14.27 -8.48 1.57
N PHE A 91 15.27 -9.04 0.89
CA PHE A 91 15.35 -9.08 -0.57
C PHE A 91 15.16 -10.49 -1.07
N SER A 92 14.32 -10.67 -2.09
CA SER A 92 14.29 -11.89 -2.89
C SER A 92 15.59 -11.99 -3.70
N VAL A 93 16.15 -13.19 -3.83
CA VAL A 93 17.40 -13.43 -4.57
C VAL A 93 17.06 -14.14 -5.87
N HIS A 94 17.58 -13.63 -6.99
CA HIS A 94 17.31 -14.20 -8.31
C HIS A 94 17.98 -15.58 -8.48
N ASP A 95 19.26 -15.67 -8.16
CA ASP A 95 20.01 -16.93 -8.13
C ASP A 95 20.46 -17.24 -6.70
N THR A 96 19.82 -18.22 -6.08
CA THR A 96 20.11 -18.62 -4.69
C THR A 96 21.52 -19.18 -4.51
N ASN A 97 22.21 -19.58 -5.59
CA ASN A 97 23.60 -19.98 -5.51
C ASN A 97 24.53 -18.85 -5.09
N GLU A 98 24.13 -17.59 -5.37
CA GLU A 98 24.90 -16.40 -4.95
C GLU A 98 24.95 -16.22 -3.43
N LEU A 99 24.05 -16.87 -2.68
CA LEU A 99 24.05 -16.85 -1.21
C LEU A 99 25.01 -17.89 -0.59
N ARG A 100 25.57 -18.80 -1.40
CA ARG A 100 26.43 -19.87 -0.85
C ARG A 100 27.68 -19.31 -0.18
N GLY A 101 27.88 -19.74 1.08
CA GLY A 101 29.03 -19.34 1.88
C GLY A 101 28.98 -17.93 2.45
N LEU A 102 27.86 -17.20 2.23
CA LEU A 102 27.60 -15.95 2.94
C LEU A 102 26.98 -16.24 4.30
N LEU A 103 27.27 -15.36 5.26
CA LEU A 103 26.78 -15.46 6.63
C LEU A 103 26.23 -14.12 7.11
N ALA A 104 25.40 -14.15 8.14
CA ALA A 104 25.03 -12.94 8.85
C ALA A 104 26.28 -12.21 9.37
N GLY A 105 26.35 -10.90 9.19
CA GLY A 105 27.53 -10.07 9.45
C GLY A 105 28.41 -9.81 8.22
N ASP A 106 28.27 -10.56 7.13
CA ASP A 106 29.01 -10.26 5.90
C ASP A 106 28.55 -8.94 5.26
N THR A 107 29.51 -8.14 4.84
CA THR A 107 29.22 -7.00 3.98
C THR A 107 29.20 -7.46 2.53
N ILE A 108 28.13 -7.12 1.83
CA ILE A 108 27.93 -7.48 0.43
C ILE A 108 27.71 -6.23 -0.44
N THR A 109 28.06 -6.34 -1.71
CA THR A 109 27.58 -5.47 -2.79
C THR A 109 26.66 -6.31 -3.67
N PHE A 110 25.62 -5.70 -4.17
CA PHE A 110 24.62 -6.36 -4.99
C PHE A 110 23.90 -5.38 -5.90
N ARG A 111 23.17 -5.89 -6.86
CA ARG A 111 22.35 -5.10 -7.74
C ARG A 111 20.88 -5.39 -7.48
N ILE A 112 20.09 -4.34 -7.26
CA ILE A 112 18.64 -4.44 -7.17
C ILE A 112 18.08 -4.29 -8.57
N ARG A 113 17.20 -5.20 -8.96
CA ARG A 113 16.38 -5.12 -10.16
C ARG A 113 14.94 -4.88 -9.71
N ALA A 114 14.29 -3.88 -10.27
CA ALA A 114 12.90 -3.56 -9.94
C ALA A 114 12.14 -3.05 -11.16
N ASN A 115 10.91 -3.53 -11.34
CA ASN A 115 9.93 -3.00 -12.28
C ASN A 115 8.65 -2.60 -11.51
N GLU A 116 7.53 -2.46 -12.17
CA GLU A 116 6.27 -2.06 -11.52
C GLU A 116 5.63 -3.17 -10.66
N THR A 117 6.05 -4.43 -10.83
CA THR A 117 5.39 -5.58 -10.22
C THR A 117 6.29 -6.44 -9.34
N GLU A 118 7.59 -6.39 -9.51
CA GLU A 118 8.53 -7.28 -8.82
C GLU A 118 9.89 -6.63 -8.60
N SER A 119 10.60 -7.09 -7.57
CA SER A 119 12.00 -6.75 -7.33
C SER A 119 12.78 -7.96 -6.83
N TRP A 120 14.06 -7.99 -7.12
CA TRP A 120 15.02 -8.99 -6.62
C TRP A 120 16.43 -8.42 -6.59
N ILE A 121 17.33 -9.14 -5.95
CA ILE A 121 18.76 -8.84 -6.03
C ILE A 121 19.51 -9.91 -6.81
N GLU A 122 20.58 -9.48 -7.46
CA GLU A 122 21.49 -10.32 -8.26
C GLU A 122 22.92 -9.79 -8.18
N GLY A 123 23.90 -10.58 -8.61
CA GLY A 123 25.31 -10.18 -8.64
C GLY A 123 25.86 -9.92 -7.24
N ILE A 124 25.49 -10.76 -6.29
CA ILE A 124 25.89 -10.63 -4.89
C ILE A 124 27.35 -10.99 -4.74
N GLN A 125 28.14 -10.07 -4.22
CA GLN A 125 29.57 -10.26 -3.98
C GLN A 125 29.89 -9.87 -2.54
N ARG A 126 30.68 -10.71 -1.86
CA ARG A 126 31.22 -10.36 -0.55
C ARG A 126 32.23 -9.23 -0.69
N ALA A 127 31.98 -8.12 -0.04
CA ALA A 127 32.82 -6.93 -0.04
C ALA A 127 33.71 -6.81 1.22
N GLY A 128 33.47 -7.65 2.22
CA GLY A 128 34.21 -7.72 3.45
C GLY A 128 33.51 -8.62 4.49
N THR A 129 34.28 -9.11 5.44
CA THR A 129 33.76 -9.70 6.65
C THR A 129 33.89 -8.65 7.74
N ASN A 130 32.81 -7.98 8.08
CA ASN A 130 32.81 -7.17 9.30
C ASN A 130 32.41 -8.12 10.43
N SER A 131 33.32 -8.26 11.38
CA SER A 131 32.88 -8.65 12.75
C SER A 131 31.74 -7.70 13.12
N PRO A 132 30.61 -8.17 13.65
CA PRO A 132 29.52 -7.29 13.98
C PRO A 132 30.08 -6.22 14.91
N ALA A 133 30.14 -4.96 14.41
CA ALA A 133 30.09 -3.87 15.35
C ALA A 133 28.83 -4.13 16.17
N PRO A 134 28.88 -4.16 17.50
CA PRO A 134 27.67 -4.22 18.27
C PRO A 134 26.87 -3.02 17.78
N ASP A 135 25.81 -3.30 17.01
CA ASP A 135 24.75 -2.33 16.92
C ASP A 135 24.49 -2.00 18.37
N THR A 136 24.53 -0.73 18.72
CA THR A 136 23.93 -0.30 19.94
C THR A 136 22.53 -0.91 19.85
N GLU A 137 22.35 -2.05 20.47
CA GLU A 137 21.07 -2.65 20.65
C GLU A 137 20.20 -1.47 21.02
N VAL A 138 19.19 -1.17 20.21
CA VAL A 138 18.02 -0.60 20.78
C VAL A 138 17.63 -1.66 21.77
N ASN A 139 18.22 -1.51 22.94
CA ASN A 139 17.96 -2.30 24.12
C ASN A 139 16.42 -2.36 24.19
N PRO A 140 15.79 -3.49 23.87
CA PRO A 140 14.43 -3.64 24.29
C PRO A 140 14.57 -3.55 25.79
N SER A 141 14.32 -2.34 26.33
CA SER A 141 14.31 -2.08 27.75
C SER A 141 13.76 -3.31 28.38
N SER A 142 14.51 -3.86 29.35
CA SER A 142 14.16 -5.02 30.15
C SER A 142 12.84 -4.77 30.89
N SER A 143 11.79 -4.54 30.15
CA SER A 143 10.44 -4.73 30.60
C SER A 143 10.19 -6.22 30.39
N SER A 144 10.06 -6.89 31.49
CA SER A 144 9.50 -8.23 31.66
C SER A 144 8.72 -8.61 30.41
N LEU A 145 9.35 -9.42 29.53
CA LEU A 145 8.71 -9.93 28.33
C LEU A 145 7.57 -10.83 28.78
N LEU A 146 6.42 -10.22 29.07
CA LEU A 146 5.16 -10.95 28.95
C LEU A 146 5.18 -11.51 27.55
N HIS A 147 5.37 -12.80 27.45
CA HIS A 147 5.33 -13.53 26.20
C HIS A 147 3.90 -13.39 25.68
N ILE A 148 3.64 -12.30 24.92
CA ILE A 148 2.33 -12.07 24.31
C ILE A 148 2.16 -13.20 23.29
N ALA A 149 1.26 -14.12 23.59
CA ALA A 149 0.98 -15.23 22.71
C ALA A 149 0.39 -14.68 21.41
N GLN A 150 1.00 -15.04 20.28
CA GLN A 150 0.47 -14.71 18.95
C GLN A 150 -0.89 -15.35 18.75
N LEU A 151 -1.80 -14.63 18.11
CA LEU A 151 -3.12 -15.12 17.77
C LEU A 151 -3.02 -16.23 16.71
N LYS A 152 -3.80 -17.28 16.92
CA LYS A 152 -3.89 -18.44 16.05
C LYS A 152 -5.28 -18.49 15.41
N PRO A 153 -5.46 -19.29 14.35
CA PRO A 153 -6.80 -19.54 13.80
C PRO A 153 -7.79 -19.95 14.91
N GLY A 154 -8.94 -19.27 14.95
CA GLY A 154 -9.98 -19.43 15.98
C GLY A 154 -9.93 -18.41 17.13
N ASP A 155 -8.79 -17.76 17.37
CA ASP A 155 -8.68 -16.72 18.40
C ASP A 155 -9.40 -15.45 17.96
N VAL A 156 -9.98 -14.74 18.93
CA VAL A 156 -10.68 -13.48 18.65
C VAL A 156 -9.68 -12.33 18.57
N MET A 157 -9.72 -11.59 17.45
CA MET A 157 -8.94 -10.37 17.28
C MET A 157 -9.47 -9.28 18.22
N PRO A 158 -8.65 -8.68 19.10
CA PRO A 158 -9.05 -7.54 19.90
C PRO A 158 -9.58 -6.39 19.05
N ASP A 159 -10.49 -5.61 19.62
CA ASP A 159 -10.98 -4.43 18.95
C ASP A 159 -9.93 -3.33 18.94
N ALA A 160 -9.89 -2.56 17.85
CA ALA A 160 -8.93 -1.49 17.66
C ALA A 160 -9.61 -0.29 17.01
N GLU A 161 -9.29 0.91 17.48
CA GLU A 161 -9.77 2.17 16.90
C GLU A 161 -8.72 2.74 15.95
N LEU A 162 -9.11 2.97 14.71
CA LEU A 162 -8.32 3.49 13.61
C LEU A 162 -8.89 4.84 13.16
N LEU A 163 -8.14 5.58 12.37
CA LEU A 163 -8.62 6.78 11.69
C LEU A 163 -8.75 6.47 10.20
N ALA A 164 -9.99 6.45 9.70
CA ALA A 164 -10.26 6.13 8.30
C ALA A 164 -9.85 7.27 7.35
N GLU A 165 -9.71 6.95 6.08
CA GLU A 165 -9.32 7.89 5.02
C GLU A 165 -10.30 9.07 4.80
N ASP A 166 -11.53 8.94 5.28
CA ASP A 166 -12.53 10.01 5.32
C ASP A 166 -12.49 10.85 6.62
N GLY A 167 -11.55 10.56 7.51
CA GLY A 167 -11.35 11.26 8.77
C GLY A 167 -12.23 10.79 9.92
N ARG A 168 -13.11 9.80 9.73
CA ARG A 168 -13.92 9.24 10.83
C ARG A 168 -13.12 8.20 11.64
N LYS A 169 -13.49 8.07 12.90
CA LYS A 169 -13.04 6.93 13.70
C LYS A 169 -13.68 5.65 13.16
N LEU A 170 -12.88 4.60 13.10
CA LEU A 170 -13.26 3.29 12.57
C LEU A 170 -12.81 2.22 13.55
N ARG A 171 -13.70 1.37 14.00
CA ARG A 171 -13.36 0.25 14.88
C ARG A 171 -13.44 -1.08 14.14
N LEU A 172 -12.56 -2.02 14.50
CA LEU A 172 -12.62 -3.37 13.92
C LEU A 172 -13.94 -4.07 14.24
N SER A 173 -14.57 -3.75 15.38
CA SER A 173 -15.89 -4.25 15.76
C SER A 173 -17.02 -3.81 14.83
N GLU A 174 -16.86 -2.72 14.07
CA GLU A 174 -17.86 -2.30 13.08
C GLU A 174 -17.99 -3.28 11.89
N PHE A 175 -17.02 -4.17 11.75
CA PHE A 175 -17.05 -5.22 10.71
C PHE A 175 -17.65 -6.54 11.19
N GLU A 176 -18.12 -6.65 12.43
CA GLU A 176 -18.84 -7.84 12.89
C GLU A 176 -20.03 -8.17 11.98
N GLY A 177 -20.27 -9.46 11.78
CA GLY A 177 -21.22 -9.95 10.77
C GLY A 177 -20.65 -10.06 9.36
N ARG A 178 -19.41 -9.58 9.13
CA ARG A 178 -18.71 -9.65 7.85
C ARG A 178 -17.35 -10.33 7.99
N ALA A 179 -16.97 -11.11 7.00
CA ALA A 179 -15.57 -11.53 6.86
C ALA A 179 -14.70 -10.28 6.54
N LEU A 180 -13.63 -10.10 7.28
CA LEU A 180 -12.71 -8.95 7.09
C LEU A 180 -11.34 -9.45 6.70
N ALA A 181 -10.80 -8.99 5.58
CA ALA A 181 -9.37 -9.11 5.33
C ALA A 181 -8.69 -7.76 5.52
N PHE A 182 -7.59 -7.75 6.28
CA PHE A 182 -6.77 -6.56 6.40
C PHE A 182 -5.28 -6.84 6.21
N THR A 183 -4.55 -5.83 5.76
CA THR A 183 -3.10 -5.85 5.59
C THR A 183 -2.50 -4.55 6.10
N PHE A 184 -1.19 -4.57 6.40
CA PHE A 184 -0.45 -3.40 6.83
C PHE A 184 0.34 -2.79 5.68
N LEU A 185 0.43 -1.45 5.65
CA LEU A 185 1.16 -0.71 4.63
C LEU A 185 1.70 0.62 5.16
N PHE A 186 2.53 1.27 4.37
CA PHE A 186 2.75 2.72 4.39
C PHE A 186 2.82 3.24 2.95
N THR A 187 2.30 4.47 2.71
CA THR A 187 2.10 4.95 1.33
C THR A 187 3.41 5.26 0.60
N ARG A 188 4.50 5.51 1.34
CA ARG A 188 5.82 5.81 0.81
C ARG A 188 6.69 4.57 0.54
N CYS A 189 6.10 3.37 0.58
CA CYS A 189 6.84 2.14 0.30
C CYS A 189 7.42 2.16 -1.11
N PRO A 190 8.76 2.10 -1.27
CA PRO A 190 9.40 2.25 -2.57
C PRO A 190 9.41 0.95 -3.39
N LEU A 191 9.08 -0.17 -2.76
CA LEU A 191 9.18 -1.50 -3.37
C LEU A 191 7.86 -1.95 -3.97
N PRO A 192 7.85 -2.21 -5.28
CA PRO A 192 6.62 -2.60 -5.99
C PRO A 192 6.03 -3.93 -5.53
N ASP A 193 6.86 -4.85 -5.09
CA ASP A 193 6.48 -6.18 -4.63
C ASP A 193 6.12 -6.27 -3.13
N PHE A 194 6.12 -5.14 -2.43
CA PHE A 194 5.67 -5.01 -1.03
C PHE A 194 4.25 -4.40 -0.96
N CYS A 195 4.09 -3.21 -0.34
CA CYS A 195 2.78 -2.58 -0.18
C CYS A 195 2.01 -2.41 -1.49
N PRO A 196 2.63 -1.99 -2.62
CA PRO A 196 1.93 -1.92 -3.90
C PRO A 196 1.37 -3.27 -4.34
N ARG A 197 2.14 -4.36 -4.25
CA ARG A 197 1.68 -5.70 -4.60
C ARG A 197 0.53 -6.17 -3.71
N MET A 198 0.59 -5.92 -2.39
CA MET A 198 -0.50 -6.26 -1.48
C MET A 198 -1.80 -5.58 -1.91
N ASN A 199 -1.75 -4.29 -2.22
CA ASN A 199 -2.93 -3.56 -2.69
C ASN A 199 -3.41 -4.03 -4.08
N GLN A 200 -2.51 -4.44 -4.97
CA GLN A 200 -2.91 -5.06 -6.25
C GLN A 200 -3.64 -6.40 -6.03
N HIS A 201 -3.17 -7.23 -5.09
CA HIS A 201 -3.86 -8.48 -4.74
C HIS A 201 -5.23 -8.21 -4.13
N PHE A 202 -5.35 -7.22 -3.25
CA PHE A 202 -6.63 -6.79 -2.68
C PHE A 202 -7.59 -6.30 -3.77
N ASN A 203 -7.12 -5.47 -4.71
CA ASN A 203 -7.96 -5.00 -5.82
C ASN A 203 -8.44 -6.15 -6.71
N ARG A 204 -7.55 -7.08 -7.07
CA ARG A 204 -7.91 -8.26 -7.87
C ARG A 204 -8.88 -9.18 -7.11
N ALA A 205 -8.62 -9.46 -5.84
CA ALA A 205 -9.50 -10.28 -5.01
C ALA A 205 -10.89 -9.64 -4.85
N ARG A 206 -10.94 -8.30 -4.66
CA ARG A 206 -12.20 -7.54 -4.65
C ARG A 206 -12.99 -7.75 -5.94
N ASN A 207 -12.34 -7.60 -7.08
CA ASN A 207 -12.98 -7.77 -8.39
C ASN A 207 -13.47 -9.21 -8.60
N LEU A 208 -12.69 -10.22 -8.18
CA LEU A 208 -13.11 -11.62 -8.20
C LEU A 208 -14.36 -11.85 -7.37
N LEU A 209 -14.40 -11.34 -6.13
CA LEU A 209 -15.56 -11.50 -5.24
C LEU A 209 -16.80 -10.77 -5.76
N LEU A 210 -16.65 -9.60 -6.38
CA LEU A 210 -17.76 -8.85 -6.96
C LEU A 210 -18.34 -9.53 -8.22
N GLN A 211 -17.53 -10.27 -8.97
CA GLN A 211 -17.92 -10.88 -10.24
C GLN A 211 -18.26 -12.37 -10.13
N ARG A 212 -17.82 -13.05 -9.07
CA ARG A 212 -18.01 -14.50 -8.90
C ARG A 212 -19.47 -14.83 -8.57
N PRO A 213 -20.17 -15.63 -9.38
CA PRO A 213 -21.53 -16.07 -9.07
C PRO A 213 -21.57 -16.82 -7.73
N GLY A 214 -22.51 -16.46 -6.85
CA GLY A 214 -22.65 -17.08 -5.54
C GLY A 214 -21.61 -16.67 -4.50
N ALA A 215 -20.78 -15.68 -4.79
CA ALA A 215 -19.86 -15.13 -3.79
C ALA A 215 -20.64 -14.53 -2.60
N PRO A 216 -20.08 -14.57 -1.39
CA PRO A 216 -20.71 -13.97 -0.23
C PRO A 216 -20.84 -12.44 -0.41
N THR A 217 -21.85 -11.86 0.23
CA THR A 217 -22.08 -10.41 0.23
C THR A 217 -21.65 -9.75 1.55
N ASN A 218 -21.34 -10.54 2.57
CA ASN A 218 -20.95 -10.12 3.92
C ASN A 218 -19.42 -10.13 4.09
N TRP A 219 -18.73 -9.29 3.35
CA TRP A 219 -17.26 -9.15 3.48
C TRP A 219 -16.80 -7.71 3.32
N GLN A 220 -15.59 -7.44 3.78
CA GLN A 220 -14.92 -6.13 3.70
C GLN A 220 -13.41 -6.30 3.61
N PHE A 221 -12.72 -5.39 2.92
CA PHE A 221 -11.28 -5.23 2.94
C PHE A 221 -10.88 -3.96 3.68
N LEU A 222 -9.71 -3.99 4.33
CA LEU A 222 -9.14 -2.86 5.06
C LEU A 222 -7.62 -2.86 4.87
N SER A 223 -7.07 -1.75 4.41
CA SER A 223 -5.62 -1.50 4.38
C SER A 223 -5.26 -0.54 5.51
N ILE A 224 -4.37 -0.96 6.41
CA ILE A 224 -4.02 -0.23 7.64
C ILE A 224 -2.61 0.33 7.49
N SER A 225 -2.50 1.65 7.47
CA SER A 225 -1.19 2.29 7.55
C SER A 225 -0.66 2.30 8.99
N PHE A 226 0.64 2.04 9.13
CA PHE A 226 1.39 2.14 10.37
C PHE A 226 2.33 3.36 10.41
N ASP A 227 2.15 4.34 9.52
CA ASP A 227 2.90 5.60 9.45
C ASP A 227 1.99 6.82 9.77
N PRO A 228 1.51 6.97 11.00
CA PRO A 228 0.54 8.01 11.35
C PRO A 228 1.07 9.43 11.21
N GLU A 229 2.39 9.62 11.18
CA GLU A 229 2.98 10.94 11.01
C GLU A 229 2.82 11.44 9.57
N PHE A 230 2.89 10.56 8.58
CA PHE A 230 2.82 10.91 7.17
C PHE A 230 1.45 10.55 6.54
N ASP A 231 0.93 9.37 6.81
CA ASP A 231 -0.26 8.83 6.17
C ASP A 231 -1.57 9.38 6.76
N GLN A 232 -1.71 10.69 6.70
CA GLN A 232 -2.93 11.39 7.10
C GLN A 232 -4.13 10.97 6.24
N PRO A 233 -5.38 11.12 6.68
CA PRO A 233 -6.57 10.71 5.93
C PRO A 233 -6.58 11.15 4.47
N SER A 234 -6.21 12.40 4.17
CA SER A 234 -6.17 12.92 2.81
C SER A 234 -5.07 12.27 1.92
N VAL A 235 -3.96 11.81 2.54
CA VAL A 235 -2.90 11.06 1.86
C VAL A 235 -3.41 9.67 1.53
N LEU A 236 -4.02 9.00 2.51
CA LEU A 236 -4.61 7.68 2.33
C LEU A 236 -5.72 7.67 1.28
N ALA A 237 -6.61 8.66 1.28
CA ALA A 237 -7.68 8.76 0.29
C ALA A 237 -7.15 8.85 -1.15
N ARG A 238 -6.09 9.64 -1.37
CA ARG A 238 -5.42 9.71 -2.69
C ARG A 238 -4.74 8.40 -3.07
N TYR A 239 -4.02 7.81 -2.13
CA TYR A 239 -3.36 6.53 -2.33
C TYR A 239 -4.36 5.42 -2.65
N ALA A 240 -5.43 5.32 -1.88
CA ALA A 240 -6.52 4.37 -2.09
C ALA A 240 -7.16 4.49 -3.47
N SER A 241 -7.39 5.72 -3.93
CA SER A 241 -8.04 5.98 -5.22
C SER A 241 -7.22 5.45 -6.42
N SER A 242 -5.90 5.34 -6.30
CA SER A 242 -5.05 4.77 -7.34
C SER A 242 -5.24 3.25 -7.54
N TYR A 243 -5.76 2.56 -6.52
CA TYR A 243 -6.03 1.12 -6.59
C TYR A 243 -7.49 0.78 -6.86
N ARG A 244 -8.44 1.46 -6.23
CA ARG A 244 -9.87 1.13 -6.30
C ARG A 244 -10.74 2.18 -6.98
N GLY A 245 -10.12 3.22 -7.53
CA GLY A 245 -10.84 4.38 -8.05
C GLY A 245 -11.51 5.18 -6.93
N GLN A 246 -12.53 5.94 -7.26
CA GLN A 246 -13.26 6.78 -6.31
C GLN A 246 -14.31 6.00 -5.48
N ASN A 247 -14.51 4.72 -5.77
CA ASN A 247 -15.50 3.93 -5.05
C ASN A 247 -14.87 3.22 -3.83
N PRO A 248 -15.16 3.64 -2.58
CA PRO A 248 -14.68 3.01 -1.36
C PRO A 248 -15.40 1.71 -1.01
N ASP A 249 -16.40 1.31 -1.81
CA ASP A 249 -17.20 0.14 -1.51
C ASP A 249 -16.33 -1.12 -1.38
N ARG A 250 -16.55 -1.88 -0.33
CA ARG A 250 -15.85 -3.12 0.01
C ARG A 250 -14.35 -2.99 0.30
N TRP A 251 -13.77 -1.81 0.30
CA TRP A 251 -12.35 -1.64 0.62
C TRP A 251 -12.05 -0.25 1.17
N LEU A 252 -11.72 -0.18 2.45
CA LEU A 252 -11.36 1.03 3.17
C LEU A 252 -9.87 1.08 3.45
N PHE A 253 -9.37 2.30 3.61
CA PHE A 253 -8.04 2.57 4.10
C PHE A 253 -8.13 3.33 5.43
N ALA A 254 -7.24 3.01 6.34
CA ALA A 254 -7.18 3.67 7.64
C ALA A 254 -5.74 3.76 8.12
N VAL A 255 -5.45 4.69 9.00
CA VAL A 255 -4.19 4.75 9.74
C VAL A 255 -4.40 4.32 11.18
N ALA A 256 -3.48 3.52 11.69
CA ALA A 256 -3.48 3.11 13.08
C ALA A 256 -2.64 4.07 13.92
N PRO A 257 -3.16 4.60 15.04
CA PRO A 257 -2.36 5.28 16.05
C PRO A 257 -1.22 4.40 16.57
N ALA A 258 -0.14 5.02 17.02
CA ALA A 258 1.06 4.29 17.47
C ALA A 258 0.76 3.29 18.61
N GLU A 259 -0.10 3.65 19.55
CA GLU A 259 -0.53 2.79 20.64
C GLU A 259 -1.35 1.58 20.18
N VAL A 260 -2.15 1.75 19.12
CA VAL A 260 -2.90 0.66 18.49
C VAL A 260 -1.92 -0.28 17.79
N MET A 261 -0.95 0.24 17.06
CA MET A 261 0.10 -0.58 16.45
C MET A 261 0.89 -1.35 17.51
N ALA A 262 1.29 -0.70 18.59
CA ALA A 262 2.02 -1.37 19.69
C ALA A 262 1.23 -2.54 20.30
N SER A 263 -0.09 -2.47 20.34
CA SER A 263 -0.95 -3.55 20.83
C SER A 263 -1.22 -4.65 19.82
N MET A 264 -1.35 -4.31 18.53
CA MET A 264 -1.70 -5.28 17.47
C MET A 264 -0.50 -6.08 16.96
N THR A 265 0.66 -5.44 16.84
CA THR A 265 1.83 -6.02 16.17
C THR A 265 2.32 -7.32 16.81
N PRO A 266 2.48 -7.43 18.15
CA PRO A 266 2.94 -8.67 18.74
C PRO A 266 1.92 -9.80 18.64
N LEU A 267 0.63 -9.48 18.59
CA LEU A 267 -0.45 -10.47 18.44
C LEU A 267 -0.44 -11.14 17.06
N LEU A 268 0.02 -10.43 16.04
CA LEU A 268 -0.04 -10.84 14.64
C LEU A 268 1.34 -11.21 14.06
N ASP A 269 2.41 -11.21 14.90
CA ASP A 269 3.79 -11.30 14.44
C ASP A 269 4.10 -10.31 13.30
N PHE A 270 3.51 -9.13 13.36
CA PHE A 270 3.85 -8.02 12.47
C PHE A 270 4.96 -7.21 13.11
N ARG A 271 6.09 -7.11 12.45
CA ARG A 271 7.27 -6.42 12.95
C ARG A 271 7.58 -5.26 12.02
N PHE A 272 7.78 -4.08 12.59
CA PHE A 272 8.26 -2.91 11.86
C PHE A 272 9.17 -2.05 12.73
N ALA A 273 10.09 -1.34 12.09
CA ALA A 273 10.99 -0.40 12.75
C ALA A 273 11.21 0.80 11.82
N ASN A 274 11.15 2.03 12.39
CA ASN A 274 11.51 3.24 11.65
C ASN A 274 13.03 3.32 11.53
N GLU A 275 13.55 3.41 10.33
CA GLU A 275 14.96 3.55 10.03
C GLU A 275 15.18 4.79 9.15
N GLY A 276 15.30 5.98 9.79
CA GLY A 276 15.67 7.21 9.07
C GLY A 276 14.60 7.73 8.09
N GLY A 277 13.31 7.56 8.42
CA GLY A 277 12.19 8.06 7.59
C GLY A 277 11.62 7.04 6.61
N SER A 278 12.11 5.81 6.65
CA SER A 278 11.50 4.64 6.03
C SER A 278 11.28 3.54 7.06
N PHE A 279 10.67 2.44 6.65
CA PHE A 279 10.34 1.36 7.57
C PHE A 279 10.87 0.02 7.08
N ALA A 280 11.64 -0.64 7.94
CA ALA A 280 11.85 -2.09 7.85
C ALA A 280 10.60 -2.79 8.41
N HIS A 281 10.00 -3.70 7.67
CA HIS A 281 8.84 -4.46 8.13
C HIS A 281 8.69 -5.79 7.40
N ASN A 282 8.04 -6.76 8.04
CA ASN A 282 7.56 -7.94 7.35
C ASN A 282 6.17 -7.67 6.74
N LEU A 283 5.69 -8.57 5.89
CA LEU A 283 4.35 -8.47 5.30
C LEU A 283 3.40 -9.43 6.02
N ARG A 284 2.25 -8.90 6.41
CA ARG A 284 1.20 -9.67 7.09
C ARG A 284 -0.17 -9.30 6.56
N THR A 285 -0.95 -10.30 6.15
CA THR A 285 -2.36 -10.15 5.80
C THR A 285 -3.18 -11.12 6.64
N VAL A 286 -4.26 -10.63 7.21
CA VAL A 286 -5.10 -11.36 8.15
C VAL A 286 -6.52 -11.41 7.63
N VAL A 287 -7.15 -12.58 7.70
CA VAL A 287 -8.57 -12.78 7.39
C VAL A 287 -9.28 -13.16 8.67
N LEU A 288 -10.32 -12.40 8.99
CA LEU A 288 -11.23 -12.64 10.12
C LEU A 288 -12.58 -13.15 9.63
N ASP A 289 -13.20 -14.02 10.42
CA ASP A 289 -14.59 -14.41 10.25
C ASP A 289 -15.57 -13.33 10.77
N PRO A 290 -16.90 -13.47 10.58
CA PRO A 290 -17.89 -12.51 11.08
C PRO A 290 -17.92 -12.31 12.60
N GLN A 291 -17.30 -13.18 13.39
CA GLN A 291 -17.14 -13.05 14.83
C GLN A 291 -15.79 -12.48 15.23
N ARG A 292 -15.04 -11.89 14.28
CA ARG A 292 -13.68 -11.39 14.45
C ARG A 292 -12.65 -12.45 14.87
N ARG A 293 -12.88 -13.72 14.60
CA ARG A 293 -11.88 -14.75 14.84
C ARG A 293 -10.91 -14.82 13.69
N ILE A 294 -9.64 -15.05 13.99
CA ILE A 294 -8.63 -15.32 12.97
C ILE A 294 -9.07 -16.56 12.16
N HIS A 295 -9.38 -16.36 10.90
CA HIS A 295 -9.65 -17.47 9.98
C HIS A 295 -8.36 -17.92 9.30
N ARG A 296 -7.57 -16.98 8.78
CA ARG A 296 -6.30 -17.23 8.10
C ARG A 296 -5.33 -16.06 8.24
N GLN A 297 -4.05 -16.38 8.26
CA GLN A 297 -2.98 -15.39 8.14
C GLN A 297 -2.12 -15.75 6.93
N PHE A 298 -1.67 -14.74 6.19
CA PHE A 298 -0.74 -14.86 5.08
C PHE A 298 0.53 -14.11 5.42
N ASP A 299 1.66 -14.79 5.22
CA ASP A 299 3.00 -14.25 5.41
C ASP A 299 3.62 -13.89 4.07
N GLY A 300 4.35 -12.77 4.03
CA GLY A 300 5.05 -12.32 2.83
C GLY A 300 4.12 -11.95 1.67
N ASN A 301 4.65 -12.07 0.45
CA ASN A 301 4.01 -11.60 -0.79
C ASN A 301 3.82 -12.71 -1.85
N LYS A 302 4.01 -13.97 -1.49
CA LYS A 302 3.95 -15.10 -2.43
C LYS A 302 2.54 -15.66 -2.65
N TRP A 303 1.56 -15.22 -1.85
CA TRP A 303 0.16 -15.55 -2.04
C TRP A 303 -0.47 -14.68 -3.14
N ASN A 304 -1.58 -15.11 -3.70
CA ASN A 304 -2.25 -14.42 -4.81
C ASN A 304 -3.70 -13.99 -4.48
N ALA A 305 -4.31 -13.27 -5.40
CA ALA A 305 -5.64 -12.71 -5.23
C ALA A 305 -6.73 -13.78 -5.10
N GLU A 306 -6.59 -14.90 -5.77
CA GLU A 306 -7.50 -16.04 -5.73
C GLU A 306 -7.51 -16.66 -4.34
N GLN A 307 -6.34 -16.88 -3.74
CA GLN A 307 -6.20 -17.39 -2.38
C GLN A 307 -6.84 -16.46 -1.35
N LEU A 308 -6.74 -15.14 -1.53
CA LEU A 308 -7.39 -14.17 -0.65
C LEU A 308 -8.91 -14.19 -0.84
N ALA A 309 -9.39 -14.24 -2.07
CA ALA A 309 -10.83 -14.32 -2.37
C ALA A 309 -11.46 -15.61 -1.83
N ASP A 310 -10.75 -16.73 -1.93
CA ASP A 310 -11.18 -18.01 -1.39
C ASP A 310 -11.23 -17.98 0.15
N ALA A 311 -10.18 -17.44 0.80
CA ALA A 311 -10.14 -17.30 2.26
C ALA A 311 -11.29 -16.42 2.79
N ILE A 312 -11.62 -15.33 2.09
CA ILE A 312 -12.79 -14.49 2.43
C ILE A 312 -14.09 -15.24 2.25
N THR A 313 -14.21 -16.04 1.18
CA THR A 313 -15.43 -16.83 0.93
C THR A 313 -15.62 -17.87 2.04
N GLU A 314 -14.59 -18.59 2.43
CA GLU A 314 -14.58 -19.56 3.53
C GLU A 314 -14.93 -18.90 4.87
N ALA A 315 -14.29 -17.76 5.17
CA ALA A 315 -14.51 -17.01 6.40
C ALA A 315 -15.96 -16.50 6.52
N ALA A 316 -16.52 -15.96 5.44
CA ALA A 316 -17.89 -15.45 5.42
C ALA A 316 -18.93 -16.53 5.66
N GLN A 317 -18.64 -17.78 5.26
CA GLN A 317 -19.51 -18.96 5.47
C GLN A 317 -19.35 -19.57 6.87
N ALA A 318 -18.18 -19.43 7.50
CA ALA A 318 -17.92 -19.96 8.84
C ALA A 318 -18.81 -19.33 9.91
N GLY A 319 -19.23 -18.07 9.73
CA GLY A 319 -20.13 -17.36 10.63
C GLY A 319 -21.61 -17.70 10.49
N SER A 320 -21.96 -18.57 9.54
CA SER A 320 -23.36 -18.95 9.26
C SER A 320 -23.77 -20.31 9.87
N ARG A 321 -22.88 -20.91 10.67
CA ARG A 321 -23.13 -22.20 11.34
C ARG A 321 -23.40 -22.05 12.82
#